data_6e580cf4938d9fa91cc1fdda885158b1
#
_entry.id   6e580cf4938d9fa91cc1fdda885158b1
#
_cell.length_a   1.000
_cell.length_b   1.000
_cell.length_c   1.000
_cell.angle_alpha   90.00
_cell.angle_beta   90.00
_cell.angle_gamma   90.00
#
_symmetry.space_group_name_H-M   'P 1'
#
loop_
_entity.id
_entity.type
_entity.pdbx_description
1 polymer ?
#
loop_
_entity_poly.entity_id
_entity_poly.type
_entity_poly.pdbx_seq_one_letter_code
_entity_poly.pdbx_strand_id
1 'polypeptide(L)'
;DLSKDQLLNDVTNTGVAAALIGGFALGNLHSDVSEEPMEITIYMLSFIAVHACTCSCLTSCLLYRTFNHQSDEAAVSWARRNKLLLVAPWMKFVMGGGCYIASVIALSFEALQYIPVFRYLCLGIGLMSMSVVLLTFMRVHS
;
A
#
# COMPACT_ATOMS: atom_id res chain seq x y z
N ASP A 1 24.01 -10.05 7.04
CA ASP A 1 24.67 -8.79 6.64
C ASP A 1 23.87 -8.12 5.53
N LEU A 2 23.53 -6.84 5.73
CA LEU A 2 22.81 -6.04 4.73
C LEU A 2 23.72 -5.76 3.55
N SER A 3 23.25 -6.06 2.33
CA SER A 3 23.99 -5.78 1.08
C SER A 3 23.28 -4.69 0.26
N LYS A 4 24.01 -4.05 -0.66
CA LYS A 4 23.44 -3.07 -1.59
C LYS A 4 22.37 -3.72 -2.49
N ASP A 5 22.60 -4.94 -2.95
CA ASP A 5 21.66 -5.66 -3.81
C ASP A 5 20.34 -5.95 -3.09
N GLN A 6 20.40 -6.29 -1.78
CA GLN A 6 19.20 -6.42 -0.95
C GLN A 6 18.44 -5.09 -0.86
N LEU A 7 19.15 -3.98 -0.60
CA LEU A 7 18.53 -2.64 -0.55
C LEU A 7 17.85 -2.27 -1.88
N LEU A 8 18.54 -2.48 -3.00
CA LEU A 8 17.99 -2.22 -4.33
C LEU A 8 16.76 -3.08 -4.63
N ASN A 9 16.82 -4.36 -4.29
CA ASN A 9 15.70 -5.29 -4.49
C ASN A 9 14.48 -4.90 -3.63
N ASP A 10 14.69 -4.58 -2.36
CA ASP A 10 13.62 -4.20 -1.44
C ASP A 10 12.89 -2.93 -1.90
N VAL A 11 13.64 -1.88 -2.27
CA VAL A 11 13.02 -0.63 -2.72
C VAL A 11 12.34 -0.79 -4.07
N THR A 12 12.89 -1.62 -4.98
CA THR A 12 12.28 -1.91 -6.28
C THR A 12 10.95 -2.65 -6.11
N ASN A 13 10.95 -3.73 -5.34
CA ASN A 13 9.77 -4.54 -5.11
C ASN A 13 8.66 -3.73 -4.42
N THR A 14 9.01 -2.92 -3.41
CA THR A 14 8.06 -2.03 -2.74
C THR A 14 7.48 -1.00 -3.71
N GLY A 15 8.32 -0.38 -4.54
CA GLY A 15 7.89 0.61 -5.52
C GLY A 15 6.95 0.04 -6.58
N VAL A 16 7.27 -1.14 -7.12
CA VAL A 16 6.43 -1.82 -8.13
C VAL A 16 5.09 -2.25 -7.54
N ALA A 17 5.10 -2.88 -6.35
CA ALA A 17 3.86 -3.29 -5.67
C ALA A 17 2.98 -2.08 -5.34
N ALA A 18 3.57 -0.97 -4.87
CA ALA A 18 2.85 0.26 -4.59
C ALA A 18 2.23 0.86 -5.86
N ALA A 19 2.97 0.88 -6.98
CA ALA A 19 2.43 1.38 -8.26
C ALA A 19 1.21 0.58 -8.73
N LEU A 20 1.25 -0.75 -8.59
CA LEU A 20 0.14 -1.63 -8.97
C LEU A 20 -1.11 -1.38 -8.09
N ILE A 21 -0.95 -1.33 -6.77
CA ILE A 21 -2.08 -1.08 -5.85
C ILE A 21 -2.63 0.33 -6.04
N GLY A 22 -1.77 1.33 -6.22
CA GLY A 22 -2.20 2.71 -6.51
C GLY A 22 -2.98 2.80 -7.82
N GLY A 23 -2.57 2.05 -8.85
CA GLY A 23 -3.28 1.96 -10.13
C GLY A 23 -4.67 1.32 -9.98
N PHE A 24 -4.81 0.26 -9.20
CA PHE A 24 -6.10 -0.35 -8.92
C PHE A 24 -7.01 0.57 -8.09
N ALA A 25 -6.47 1.24 -7.07
CA ALA A 25 -7.22 2.19 -6.25
C ALA A 25 -7.71 3.40 -7.06
N LEU A 26 -6.93 3.82 -8.07
CA LEU A 26 -7.33 4.91 -8.99
C LEU A 26 -8.61 4.57 -9.76
N GLY A 27 -8.82 3.30 -10.11
CA GLY A 27 -10.04 2.84 -10.77
C GLY A 27 -11.32 3.01 -9.95
N ASN A 28 -11.20 3.16 -8.63
CA ASN A 28 -12.34 3.41 -7.74
C ASN A 28 -12.64 4.91 -7.56
N LEU A 29 -11.82 5.81 -8.11
CA LEU A 29 -12.06 7.27 -8.07
C LEU A 29 -12.97 7.67 -9.22
N HIS A 30 -14.19 8.01 -8.92
CA HIS A 30 -15.19 8.47 -9.88
C HIS A 30 -15.29 9.99 -9.85
N SER A 31 -15.66 10.61 -10.98
CA SER A 31 -15.85 12.05 -11.05
C SER A 31 -17.10 12.54 -10.34
N ASP A 32 -18.12 11.68 -10.26
CA ASP A 32 -19.41 12.01 -9.68
C ASP A 32 -19.59 11.21 -8.39
N VAL A 33 -19.30 11.85 -7.26
CA VAL A 33 -19.53 11.29 -5.92
C VAL A 33 -20.83 11.87 -5.39
N SER A 34 -21.78 11.00 -5.03
CA SER A 34 -23.01 11.46 -4.37
C SER A 34 -22.73 11.88 -2.93
N GLU A 35 -23.70 12.57 -2.31
CA GLU A 35 -23.60 12.96 -0.89
C GLU A 35 -23.82 11.77 0.08
N GLU A 36 -23.92 10.54 -0.44
CA GLU A 36 -24.09 9.37 0.38
C GLU A 36 -22.81 9.05 1.19
N PRO A 37 -22.92 8.87 2.52
CA PRO A 37 -21.74 8.66 3.36
C PRO A 37 -20.87 7.47 2.97
N MET A 38 -21.47 6.41 2.38
CA MET A 38 -20.72 5.23 1.95
C MET A 38 -19.87 5.55 0.71
N GLU A 39 -20.42 6.22 -0.29
CA GLU A 39 -19.67 6.64 -1.49
C GLU A 39 -18.53 7.60 -1.14
N ILE A 40 -18.78 8.57 -0.25
CA ILE A 40 -17.73 9.46 0.26
C ILE A 40 -16.62 8.65 0.95
N THR A 41 -16.98 7.64 1.75
CA THR A 41 -16.01 6.79 2.44
C THR A 41 -15.16 5.98 1.46
N ILE A 42 -15.78 5.37 0.45
CA ILE A 42 -15.08 4.61 -0.62
C ILE A 42 -14.12 5.53 -1.35
N TYR A 43 -14.58 6.72 -1.75
CA TYR A 43 -13.77 7.71 -2.43
C TYR A 43 -12.56 8.13 -1.58
N MET A 44 -12.77 8.50 -0.32
CA MET A 44 -11.70 8.93 0.58
C MET A 44 -10.67 7.84 0.84
N LEU A 45 -11.10 6.60 1.05
CA LEU A 45 -10.19 5.46 1.24
C LEU A 45 -9.36 5.22 -0.04
N SER A 46 -9.99 5.26 -1.21
CA SER A 46 -9.31 5.10 -2.50
C SER A 46 -8.34 6.24 -2.78
N PHE A 47 -8.73 7.48 -2.45
CA PHE A 47 -7.87 8.66 -2.55
C PHE A 47 -6.62 8.55 -1.68
N ILE A 48 -6.77 8.15 -0.41
CA ILE A 48 -5.64 7.92 0.50
C ILE A 48 -4.75 6.80 -0.03
N ALA A 49 -5.35 5.71 -0.55
CA ALA A 49 -4.60 4.59 -1.12
C ALA A 49 -3.74 5.03 -2.32
N VAL A 50 -4.31 5.79 -3.26
CA VAL A 50 -3.59 6.32 -4.44
C VAL A 50 -2.43 7.20 -4.00
N HIS A 51 -2.67 8.17 -3.10
CA HIS A 51 -1.63 9.09 -2.64
C HIS A 51 -0.51 8.39 -1.87
N ALA A 52 -0.87 7.48 -0.95
CA ALA A 52 0.12 6.74 -0.17
C ALA A 52 0.98 5.83 -1.07
N CYS A 53 0.36 5.12 -2.01
CA CYS A 53 1.07 4.25 -2.94
C CYS A 53 1.93 5.05 -3.93
N THR A 54 1.45 6.18 -4.44
CA THR A 54 2.24 7.06 -5.30
C THR A 54 3.45 7.62 -4.56
N CYS A 55 3.27 8.07 -3.32
CA CYS A 55 4.37 8.52 -2.46
C CYS A 55 5.40 7.41 -2.21
N SER A 56 4.94 6.18 -1.92
CA SER A 56 5.78 5.00 -1.77
C SER A 56 6.61 4.72 -3.03
N CYS A 57 5.96 4.70 -4.19
CA CYS A 57 6.60 4.45 -5.49
C CYS A 57 7.68 5.50 -5.78
N LEU A 58 7.36 6.80 -5.66
CA LEU A 58 8.30 7.89 -5.91
C LEU A 58 9.49 7.86 -4.95
N THR A 59 9.24 7.61 -3.66
CA THR A 59 10.31 7.51 -2.66
C THR A 59 11.21 6.30 -2.94
N SER A 60 10.64 5.17 -3.33
CA SER A 60 11.39 3.99 -3.76
C SER A 60 12.28 4.28 -4.97
N CYS A 61 11.77 4.97 -5.98
CA CYS A 61 12.56 5.37 -7.14
C CYS A 61 13.74 6.27 -6.77
N LEU A 62 13.52 7.23 -5.86
CA LEU A 62 14.61 8.13 -5.38
C LEU A 62 15.65 7.35 -4.58
N LEU A 63 15.25 6.43 -3.71
CA LEU A 63 16.17 5.59 -2.95
C LEU A 63 16.95 4.66 -3.88
N TYR A 64 16.29 4.04 -4.86
CA TYR A 64 16.94 3.21 -5.86
C TYR A 64 18.04 3.98 -6.59
N ARG A 65 17.72 5.19 -7.09
CA ARG A 65 18.69 6.04 -7.76
C ARG A 65 19.86 6.40 -6.83
N THR A 66 19.58 6.70 -5.57
CA THR A 66 20.61 7.05 -4.57
C THR A 66 21.55 5.87 -4.35
N PHE A 67 21.05 4.66 -4.14
CA PHE A 67 21.87 3.47 -3.91
C PHE A 67 22.64 3.04 -5.15
N ASN A 68 22.01 3.14 -6.33
CA ASN A 68 22.64 2.70 -7.57
C ASN A 68 23.92 3.49 -7.90
N HIS A 69 23.99 4.76 -7.51
CA HIS A 69 25.16 5.63 -7.74
C HIS A 69 26.24 5.57 -6.65
N GLN A 70 26.00 4.83 -5.56
CA GLN A 70 26.95 4.71 -4.45
C GLN A 70 27.74 3.40 -4.53
N SER A 71 28.93 3.37 -3.91
CA SER A 71 29.62 2.11 -3.63
C SER A 71 28.84 1.27 -2.61
N ASP A 72 29.09 -0.03 -2.56
CA ASP A 72 28.38 -0.95 -1.67
C ASP A 72 28.49 -0.54 -0.20
N GLU A 73 29.69 -0.19 0.24
CA GLU A 73 29.94 0.25 1.62
C GLU A 73 29.22 1.57 1.94
N ALA A 74 29.24 2.52 0.98
CA ALA A 74 28.57 3.81 1.15
C ALA A 74 27.04 3.66 1.21
N ALA A 75 26.44 2.81 0.38
CA ALA A 75 25.02 2.54 0.37
C ALA A 75 24.56 1.93 1.70
N VAL A 76 25.27 0.91 2.20
CA VAL A 76 24.95 0.26 3.49
C VAL A 76 25.14 1.23 4.65
N SER A 77 26.21 2.03 4.64
CA SER A 77 26.48 3.05 5.67
C SER A 77 25.38 4.12 5.68
N TRP A 78 24.94 4.57 4.50
CA TRP A 78 23.85 5.52 4.34
C TRP A 78 22.53 4.96 4.87
N ALA A 79 22.19 3.72 4.51
CA ALA A 79 20.97 3.03 4.95
C ALA A 79 20.92 2.90 6.48
N ARG A 80 22.04 2.55 7.12
CA ARG A 80 22.12 2.45 8.59
C ARG A 80 21.91 3.80 9.29
N ARG A 81 22.36 4.91 8.69
CA ARG A 81 22.17 6.26 9.24
C ARG A 81 20.76 6.80 9.01
N ASN A 82 20.10 6.40 7.92
CA ASN A 82 18.80 6.94 7.48
C ASN A 82 17.69 5.90 7.52
N LYS A 83 17.63 5.10 8.60
CA LYS A 83 16.64 4.01 8.75
C LYS A 83 15.20 4.46 8.53
N LEU A 84 14.84 5.66 9.02
CA LEU A 84 13.48 6.20 8.88
C LEU A 84 13.11 6.43 7.41
N LEU A 85 14.04 6.96 6.61
CA LEU A 85 13.83 7.19 5.18
C LEU A 85 13.76 5.87 4.41
N LEU A 86 14.48 4.85 4.86
CA LEU A 86 14.44 3.52 4.24
C LEU A 86 13.11 2.82 4.50
N VAL A 87 12.53 2.99 5.69
CA VAL A 87 11.25 2.37 6.08
C VAL A 87 10.05 3.14 5.53
N ALA A 88 10.21 4.43 5.21
CA ALA A 88 9.10 5.29 4.77
C ALA A 88 8.32 4.75 3.55
N PRO A 89 8.93 4.26 2.44
CA PRO A 89 8.19 3.71 1.31
C PRO A 89 7.33 2.53 1.72
N TRP A 90 7.88 1.62 2.53
CA TRP A 90 7.19 0.44 3.00
C TRP A 90 5.99 0.79 3.90
N MET A 91 6.13 1.73 4.85
CA MET A 91 5.03 2.21 5.68
C MET A 91 3.91 2.84 4.85
N LYS A 92 4.27 3.64 3.84
CA LYS A 92 3.30 4.22 2.90
C LYS A 92 2.60 3.17 2.07
N PHE A 93 3.34 2.16 1.60
CA PHE A 93 2.78 1.01 0.88
C PHE A 93 1.75 0.24 1.73
N VAL A 94 2.08 -0.09 2.97
CA VAL A 94 1.17 -0.81 3.88
C VAL A 94 -0.09 0.01 4.16
N MET A 95 0.06 1.32 4.42
CA MET A 95 -1.08 2.22 4.62
C MET A 95 -1.96 2.28 3.37
N GLY A 96 -1.37 2.46 2.20
CA GLY A 96 -2.10 2.51 0.93
C GLY A 96 -2.81 1.21 0.61
N GLY A 97 -2.14 0.06 0.79
CA GLY A 97 -2.72 -1.26 0.61
C GLY A 97 -3.88 -1.54 1.56
N GLY A 98 -3.74 -1.15 2.84
CA GLY A 98 -4.81 -1.25 3.83
C GLY A 98 -6.05 -0.42 3.45
N CYS A 99 -5.85 0.83 3.05
CA CYS A 99 -6.94 1.69 2.59
C CYS A 99 -7.59 1.15 1.31
N TYR A 100 -6.80 0.59 0.38
CA TYR A 100 -7.34 -0.05 -0.82
C TYR A 100 -8.23 -1.25 -0.48
N ILE A 101 -7.78 -2.17 0.37
CA ILE A 101 -8.58 -3.32 0.78
C ILE A 101 -9.87 -2.86 1.47
N ALA A 102 -9.79 -1.85 2.35
CA ALA A 102 -10.97 -1.29 3.01
C ALA A 102 -11.95 -0.67 2.01
N SER A 103 -11.46 0.05 0.99
CA SER A 103 -12.31 0.61 -0.07
C SER A 103 -13.02 -0.47 -0.89
N VAL A 104 -12.33 -1.57 -1.21
CA VAL A 104 -12.92 -2.71 -1.95
C VAL A 104 -13.99 -3.42 -1.10
N ILE A 105 -13.76 -3.57 0.21
CA ILE A 105 -14.77 -4.12 1.13
C ILE A 105 -16.02 -3.22 1.16
N ALA A 106 -15.83 -1.91 1.32
CA ALA A 106 -16.94 -0.95 1.35
C ALA A 106 -17.73 -0.94 0.03
N LEU A 107 -17.02 -0.94 -1.12
CA LEU A 107 -17.62 -1.02 -2.45
C LEU A 107 -18.43 -2.29 -2.64
N SER A 108 -17.89 -3.44 -2.23
CA SER A 108 -18.60 -4.73 -2.31
C SER A 108 -19.84 -4.74 -1.41
N PHE A 109 -19.74 -4.10 -0.25
CA PHE A 109 -20.84 -4.02 0.70
C PHE A 109 -21.99 -3.15 0.19
N GLU A 110 -21.69 -2.09 -0.55
CA GLU A 110 -22.65 -1.23 -1.21
C GLU A 110 -23.28 -1.91 -2.42
N ALA A 111 -22.44 -2.41 -3.34
CA ALA A 111 -22.91 -3.04 -4.58
C ALA A 111 -23.82 -4.26 -4.35
N LEU A 112 -23.64 -4.98 -3.25
CA LEU A 112 -24.40 -6.19 -2.89
C LEU A 112 -25.50 -5.93 -1.86
N GLN A 113 -25.98 -4.69 -1.71
CA GLN A 113 -27.00 -4.33 -0.72
C GLN A 113 -28.31 -5.14 -0.83
N TYR A 114 -28.66 -5.57 -2.04
CA TYR A 114 -29.86 -6.35 -2.32
C TYR A 114 -29.69 -7.88 -2.18
N ILE A 115 -28.46 -8.36 -1.99
CA ILE A 115 -28.12 -9.79 -1.92
C ILE A 115 -27.31 -10.06 -0.63
N PRO A 116 -28.00 -10.17 0.53
CA PRO A 116 -27.33 -10.18 1.83
C PRO A 116 -26.31 -11.31 2.01
N VAL A 117 -26.57 -12.49 1.45
CA VAL A 117 -25.66 -13.65 1.57
C VAL A 117 -24.29 -13.33 0.96
N PHE A 118 -24.26 -12.80 -0.26
CA PHE A 118 -23.00 -12.44 -0.93
C PHE A 118 -22.34 -11.24 -0.29
N ARG A 119 -23.11 -10.28 0.22
CA ARG A 119 -22.61 -9.12 0.97
C ARG A 119 -21.76 -9.53 2.17
N TYR A 120 -22.29 -10.43 3.01
CA TYR A 120 -21.55 -10.92 4.19
C TYR A 120 -20.40 -11.87 3.82
N LEU A 121 -20.50 -12.61 2.72
CA LEU A 121 -19.40 -13.42 2.21
C LEU A 121 -18.22 -12.55 1.78
N CYS A 122 -18.45 -11.49 1.00
CA CYS A 122 -17.42 -10.55 0.59
C CYS A 122 -16.78 -9.83 1.79
N LEU A 123 -17.58 -9.42 2.78
CA LEU A 123 -17.08 -8.87 4.03
C LEU A 123 -16.15 -9.85 4.76
N GLY A 124 -16.57 -11.12 4.88
CA GLY A 124 -15.77 -12.16 5.51
C GLY A 124 -14.42 -12.39 4.81
N ILE A 125 -14.43 -12.48 3.47
CA ILE A 125 -13.19 -12.62 2.67
C ILE A 125 -12.28 -11.40 2.86
N GLY A 126 -12.84 -10.19 2.82
CA GLY A 126 -12.08 -8.95 3.01
C GLY A 126 -11.44 -8.87 4.39
N LEU A 127 -12.18 -9.19 5.45
CA LEU A 127 -11.66 -9.21 6.83
C LEU A 127 -10.59 -10.29 7.02
N MET A 128 -10.74 -11.47 6.41
CA MET A 128 -9.70 -12.50 6.41
C MET A 128 -8.42 -11.98 5.73
N SER A 129 -8.52 -11.35 4.58
CA SER A 129 -7.39 -10.78 3.85
C SER A 129 -6.66 -9.72 4.69
N MET A 130 -7.39 -8.81 5.33
CA MET A 130 -6.82 -7.82 6.25
C MET A 130 -6.12 -8.48 7.44
N SER A 131 -6.72 -9.51 8.03
CA SER A 131 -6.14 -10.24 9.16
C SER A 131 -4.82 -10.91 8.79
N VAL A 132 -4.73 -11.53 7.61
CA VAL A 132 -3.49 -12.15 7.12
C VAL A 132 -2.40 -11.08 6.95
N VAL A 133 -2.72 -9.94 6.36
CA VAL A 133 -1.76 -8.83 6.20
C VAL A 133 -1.27 -8.32 7.56
N LEU A 134 -2.18 -8.08 8.50
CA LEU A 134 -1.84 -7.61 9.85
C LEU A 134 -1.00 -8.63 10.63
N LEU A 135 -1.36 -9.90 10.59
CA LEU A 135 -0.60 -10.96 11.27
C LEU A 135 0.81 -11.10 10.68
N THR A 136 0.93 -11.05 9.36
CA THR A 136 2.23 -11.06 8.68
C THR A 136 3.06 -9.85 9.10
N PHE A 137 2.46 -8.67 9.10
CA PHE A 137 3.10 -7.44 9.54
C PHE A 137 3.62 -7.54 10.98
N MET A 138 2.80 -8.00 11.92
CA MET A 138 3.21 -8.16 13.33
C MET A 138 4.34 -9.19 13.48
N ARG A 139 4.29 -10.30 12.72
CA ARG A 139 5.32 -11.35 12.79
C ARG A 139 6.67 -10.91 12.23
N VAL A 140 6.67 -10.09 11.20
CA VAL A 140 7.91 -9.58 10.59
C VAL A 140 8.59 -8.52 11.48
N HIS A 141 7.82 -7.85 12.37
CA HIS A 141 8.32 -6.75 13.22
C HIS A 141 8.46 -7.12 14.71
N SER A 142 8.10 -8.36 15.10
CA SER A 142 8.39 -8.93 16.42
C SER A 142 9.71 -9.71 16.41
#